data_b0fa4612b668138cc03588a275e1434e
#
_entry.id   b0fa4612b668138cc03588a275e1434e
#
_cell.length_a   1.000
_cell.length_b   1.000
_cell.length_c   1.000
_cell.angle_alpha   90.00
_cell.angle_beta   90.00
_cell.angle_gamma   90.00
#
_symmetry.space_group_name_H-M   'P 1'
#
loop_
_entity.id
_entity.type
_entity.pdbx_description
1 polymer ?
#
loop_
_entity_poly.entity_id
_entity_poly.type
_entity_poly.pdbx_seq_one_letter_code
_entity_poly.pdbx_strand_id
1 'polypeptide(L)'
;MHAFAVQLTNQAAADLDKVPREARIQIVKDLSALAVDAFPKGHVRKKLKGFKFALYRLRAGNYRVLYRIDARLVTIMRVVNRKDLEKIAKRLKLS
;
A
#
# COMPACT_ATOMS: atom_id res chain seq x y z
N MET A 1 19.85 -2.66 7.04
CA MET A 1 19.93 -1.85 5.82
C MET A 1 18.61 -1.89 5.07
N HIS A 2 18.12 -0.73 4.61
CA HIS A 2 16.86 -0.66 3.88
C HIS A 2 17.13 -0.64 2.38
N ALA A 3 16.48 -1.54 1.64
CA ALA A 3 16.60 -1.62 0.18
C ALA A 3 15.76 -0.54 -0.53
N PHE A 4 14.71 -0.04 0.15
CA PHE A 4 13.76 0.92 -0.40
C PHE A 4 13.56 2.10 0.53
N ALA A 5 13.34 3.28 -0.05
CA ALA A 5 12.76 4.41 0.66
C ALA A 5 11.23 4.30 0.53
N VAL A 6 10.49 4.69 1.57
CA VAL A 6 9.02 4.62 1.57
C VAL A 6 8.48 6.03 1.78
N GLN A 7 7.60 6.45 0.90
CA GLN A 7 6.89 7.74 1.01
C GLN A 7 5.39 7.55 0.84
N LEU A 8 4.61 8.48 1.40
CA LEU A 8 3.16 8.46 1.28
C LEU A 8 2.71 9.63 0.42
N THR A 9 1.70 9.38 -0.44
CA THR A 9 0.98 10.48 -1.09
C THR A 9 0.16 11.23 -0.04
N ASN A 10 -0.28 12.44 -0.35
CA ASN A 10 -1.18 13.19 0.52
C ASN A 10 -2.46 12.41 0.80
N GLN A 11 -2.97 11.71 -0.20
CA GLN A 11 -4.19 10.90 -0.05
C GLN A 11 -3.96 9.72 0.90
N ALA A 12 -2.81 9.04 0.79
CA ALA A 12 -2.48 7.93 1.68
C ALA A 12 -2.32 8.42 3.12
N ALA A 13 -1.69 9.57 3.32
CA ALA A 13 -1.56 10.18 4.65
C ALA A 13 -2.93 10.49 5.24
N ALA A 14 -3.83 11.06 4.43
CA ALA A 14 -5.20 11.37 4.86
C ALA A 14 -5.97 10.08 5.19
N ASP A 15 -5.81 9.03 4.39
CA ASP A 15 -6.42 7.74 4.66
C ASP A 15 -5.95 7.19 6.02
N LEU A 16 -4.65 7.26 6.27
CA LEU A 16 -4.05 6.73 7.49
C LEU A 16 -4.55 7.46 8.73
N ASP A 17 -4.76 8.77 8.63
CA ASP A 17 -5.30 9.58 9.73
C ASP A 17 -6.71 9.15 10.15
N LYS A 18 -7.47 8.55 9.24
CA LYS A 18 -8.83 8.09 9.51
C LYS A 18 -8.89 6.68 10.07
N VAL A 19 -7.77 5.97 10.07
CA VAL A 19 -7.72 4.61 10.59
C VAL A 19 -7.66 4.65 12.12
N PRO A 20 -8.42 3.78 12.84
CA PRO A 20 -8.30 3.70 14.29
C PRO A 20 -6.86 3.47 14.74
N ARG A 21 -6.52 4.03 15.90
CA ARG A 21 -5.14 4.06 16.40
C ARG A 21 -4.44 2.70 16.38
N GLU A 22 -5.09 1.66 16.89
CA GLU A 22 -4.48 0.33 16.97
C GLU A 22 -4.17 -0.25 15.60
N ALA A 23 -5.12 -0.10 14.67
CA ALA A 23 -4.93 -0.54 13.30
C ALA A 23 -3.84 0.29 12.61
N ARG A 24 -3.80 1.60 12.89
CA ARG A 24 -2.78 2.49 12.33
C ARG A 24 -1.37 2.09 12.77
N ILE A 25 -1.19 1.75 14.04
CA ILE A 25 0.09 1.28 14.56
C ILE A 25 0.56 0.04 13.80
N GLN A 26 -0.35 -0.92 13.58
CA GLN A 26 -0.03 -2.13 12.84
C GLN A 26 0.29 -1.84 11.37
N ILE A 27 -0.47 -0.94 10.74
CA ILE A 27 -0.22 -0.54 9.35
C ILE A 27 1.16 0.10 9.21
N VAL A 28 1.50 1.04 10.10
CA VAL A 28 2.81 1.71 10.07
C VAL A 28 3.95 0.70 10.21
N LYS A 29 3.77 -0.28 11.08
CA LYS A 29 4.74 -1.37 11.25
C LYS A 29 4.89 -2.18 9.96
N ASP A 30 3.77 -2.50 9.31
CA ASP A 30 3.79 -3.25 8.06
C ASP A 30 4.40 -2.42 6.91
N LEU A 31 4.15 -1.10 6.89
CA LEU A 31 4.79 -0.21 5.92
C LEU A 31 6.32 -0.20 6.10
N SER A 32 6.79 -0.25 7.33
CA SER A 32 8.22 -0.29 7.63
C SER A 32 8.88 -1.54 7.02
N ALA A 33 8.15 -2.65 6.96
CA ALA A 33 8.65 -3.87 6.35
C ALA A 33 8.87 -3.72 4.84
N LEU A 34 8.12 -2.83 4.17
CA LEU A 34 8.31 -2.55 2.75
C LEU A 34 9.67 -1.90 2.47
N ALA A 35 10.25 -1.20 3.43
CA ALA A 35 11.58 -0.62 3.28
C ALA A 35 12.66 -1.70 3.12
N VAL A 36 12.40 -2.89 3.63
CA VAL A 36 13.32 -4.04 3.54
C VAL A 36 13.06 -4.82 2.25
N ASP A 37 11.80 -5.14 1.98
CA ASP A 37 11.40 -5.88 0.79
C ASP A 37 9.98 -5.49 0.40
N ALA A 38 9.81 -4.93 -0.78
CA ALA A 38 8.52 -4.46 -1.29
C ALA A 38 7.96 -5.33 -2.41
N PHE A 39 8.72 -6.33 -2.89
CA PHE A 39 8.28 -7.18 -3.99
C PHE A 39 7.25 -8.22 -3.54
N PRO A 40 6.46 -8.78 -4.47
CA PRO A 40 5.44 -9.79 -4.14
C PRO A 40 6.00 -10.96 -3.35
N LYS A 41 5.24 -11.40 -2.33
CA LYS A 41 5.60 -12.54 -1.48
C LYS A 41 4.33 -13.17 -0.91
N GLY A 42 4.02 -14.38 -1.36
CA GLY A 42 2.87 -15.14 -0.86
C GLY A 42 1.57 -14.36 -0.97
N HIS A 43 0.77 -14.39 0.09
CA HIS A 43 -0.50 -13.68 0.15
C HIS A 43 -0.39 -12.28 0.76
N VAL A 44 0.77 -11.95 1.31
CA VAL A 44 0.97 -10.67 2.01
C VAL A 44 1.11 -9.53 1.02
N ARG A 45 1.88 -9.72 -0.03
CA ARG A 45 2.12 -8.71 -1.05
C ARG A 45 1.87 -9.30 -2.43
N LYS A 46 1.00 -8.66 -3.20
CA LYS A 46 0.67 -9.09 -4.56
C LYS A 46 0.71 -7.93 -5.54
N LYS A 47 1.12 -8.24 -6.77
CA LYS A 47 0.97 -7.31 -7.88
C LYS A 47 -0.45 -7.40 -8.41
N LEU A 48 -1.12 -6.27 -8.56
CA LEU A 48 -2.47 -6.21 -9.12
C LEU A 48 -2.40 -6.15 -10.65
N LYS A 49 -3.35 -6.83 -11.31
CA LYS A 49 -3.40 -6.91 -12.77
C LYS A 49 -4.31 -5.83 -13.35
N GLY A 50 -4.04 -5.45 -14.60
CA GLY A 50 -4.92 -4.57 -15.35
C GLY A 50 -4.68 -3.08 -15.17
N PHE A 51 -3.50 -2.71 -14.66
CA PHE A 51 -3.12 -1.30 -14.48
C PHE A 51 -2.03 -0.92 -15.47
N LYS A 52 -2.03 0.34 -15.91
CA LYS A 52 -1.01 0.88 -16.81
C LYS A 52 0.36 0.98 -16.15
N PHE A 53 0.40 1.03 -14.83
CA PHE A 53 1.62 1.06 -14.03
C PHE A 53 1.61 -0.14 -13.08
N ALA A 54 2.78 -0.51 -12.56
CA ALA A 54 2.89 -1.62 -11.62
C ALA A 54 2.33 -1.19 -10.26
N LEU A 55 1.15 -1.70 -9.92
CA LEU A 55 0.47 -1.45 -8.67
C LEU A 55 0.49 -2.71 -7.81
N TYR A 56 0.86 -2.55 -6.55
CA TYR A 56 0.98 -3.64 -5.60
C TYR A 56 0.03 -3.45 -4.43
N ARG A 57 -0.34 -4.53 -3.79
CA ARG A 57 -1.20 -4.54 -2.61
C ARG A 57 -0.48 -5.22 -1.45
N LEU A 58 -0.43 -4.54 -0.30
CA LEU A 58 0.02 -5.10 0.96
C LEU A 58 -1.20 -5.40 1.83
N ARG A 59 -1.23 -6.61 2.38
CA ARG A 59 -2.27 -7.03 3.30
C ARG A 59 -1.84 -6.65 4.73
N ALA A 60 -2.61 -5.79 5.38
CA ALA A 60 -2.32 -5.28 6.72
C ALA A 60 -3.60 -5.40 7.57
N GLY A 61 -3.84 -6.59 8.15
CA GLY A 61 -5.06 -6.87 8.91
C GLY A 61 -6.30 -6.69 8.05
N ASN A 62 -7.24 -5.87 8.52
CA ASN A 62 -8.46 -5.54 7.77
C ASN A 62 -8.25 -4.43 6.75
N TYR A 63 -7.02 -3.97 6.56
CA TYR A 63 -6.69 -2.90 5.64
C TYR A 63 -5.84 -3.42 4.50
N ARG A 64 -5.88 -2.68 3.40
CA ARG A 64 -5.07 -2.96 2.22
C ARG A 64 -4.32 -1.69 1.87
N VAL A 65 -3.03 -1.82 1.62
CA VAL A 65 -2.17 -0.70 1.23
C VAL A 65 -1.85 -0.87 -0.24
N LEU A 66 -2.17 0.14 -1.04
CA LEU A 66 -1.86 0.15 -2.47
C LEU A 66 -0.60 0.98 -2.67
N TYR A 67 0.40 0.40 -3.33
CA TYR A 67 1.68 1.07 -3.50
C TYR A 67 2.30 0.78 -4.87
N ARG A 68 3.22 1.68 -5.24
CA ARG A 68 4.03 1.55 -6.45
C ARG A 68 5.49 1.37 -6.05
N ILE A 69 6.25 0.71 -6.93
CA ILE A 69 7.70 0.60 -6.79
C ILE A 69 8.33 1.23 -8.03
N ASP A 70 9.15 2.26 -7.81
CA ASP A 70 9.92 2.92 -8.87
C ASP A 70 11.39 2.92 -8.43
N ALA A 71 12.21 2.07 -9.08
CA ALA A 71 13.59 1.84 -8.67
C ALA A 71 13.64 1.42 -7.19
N ARG A 72 14.19 2.24 -6.30
CA ARG A 72 14.26 1.97 -4.86
C ARG A 72 13.28 2.79 -4.04
N LEU A 73 12.27 3.36 -4.70
CA LEU A 73 11.26 4.17 -4.05
C LEU A 73 9.92 3.44 -4.03
N VAL A 74 9.36 3.27 -2.85
CA VAL A 74 8.01 2.76 -2.65
C VAL A 74 7.12 3.94 -2.34
N THR A 75 6.10 4.15 -3.16
CA THR A 75 5.11 5.22 -2.96
C THR A 75 3.80 4.61 -2.54
N ILE A 76 3.36 4.92 -1.32
CA ILE A 76 2.07 4.47 -0.80
C ILE A 76 0.99 5.36 -1.40
N MET A 77 0.13 4.77 -2.23
CA MET A 77 -0.92 5.48 -2.95
C MET A 77 -2.20 5.63 -2.14
N ARG A 78 -2.63 4.56 -1.48
CA ARG A 78 -3.86 4.54 -0.68
C ARG A 78 -3.74 3.54 0.46
N VAL A 79 -4.46 3.82 1.55
CA VAL A 79 -4.70 2.88 2.64
C VAL A 79 -6.20 2.76 2.78
N VAL A 80 -6.75 1.58 2.50
CA VAL A 80 -8.20 1.39 2.42
C VAL A 80 -8.63 0.16 3.21
N ASN A 81 -9.88 0.14 3.64
CA ASN A 81 -10.46 -1.07 4.24
C ASN A 81 -10.55 -2.14 3.15
N ARG A 82 -10.35 -3.40 3.52
CA ARG A 82 -10.36 -4.50 2.56
C ARG A 82 -11.66 -4.57 1.73
N LYS A 83 -12.79 -4.18 2.32
CA LYS A 83 -14.09 -4.19 1.62
C LYS A 83 -14.18 -3.13 0.53
N ASP A 84 -13.36 -2.08 0.61
CA ASP A 84 -13.36 -0.97 -0.35
C ASP A 84 -12.27 -1.11 -1.41
N LEU A 85 -11.47 -2.17 -1.34
CA LEU A 85 -10.30 -2.33 -2.22
C LEU A 85 -10.66 -2.29 -3.71
N GLU A 86 -11.65 -3.06 -4.13
CA GLU A 86 -12.03 -3.12 -5.55
C GLU A 86 -12.49 -1.77 -6.06
N LYS A 87 -13.30 -1.08 -5.27
CA LYS A 87 -13.84 0.24 -5.61
C LYS A 87 -12.71 1.26 -5.82
N ILE A 88 -11.76 1.28 -4.89
CA ILE A 88 -10.65 2.23 -4.94
C ILE A 88 -9.66 1.85 -6.05
N ALA A 89 -9.38 0.57 -6.24
CA ALA A 89 -8.52 0.10 -7.31
C ALA A 89 -9.08 0.47 -8.69
N LYS A 90 -10.40 0.37 -8.87
CA LYS A 90 -11.06 0.80 -10.11
C LYS A 90 -10.83 2.28 -10.38
N ARG A 91 -10.91 3.13 -9.36
CA ARG A 91 -10.65 4.56 -9.50
C ARG A 91 -9.22 4.84 -9.96
N LEU A 92 -8.26 4.13 -9.40
CA LEU A 92 -6.85 4.26 -9.79
C LEU A 92 -6.64 3.78 -11.22
N LYS A 93 -7.37 2.77 -11.64
CA LYS A 93 -7.29 2.23 -13.00
C LYS A 93 -7.79 3.23 -14.04
N LEU A 94 -8.76 4.06 -13.69
CA LEU A 94 -9.36 5.05 -14.57
C LEU A 94 -8.59 6.37 -14.64
N SER A 95 -7.66 6.59 -13.73
CA SER A 95 -6.89 7.84 -13.69
C SER A 95 -5.68 7.86 -14.60
#